data_6554ec1ab0bb2d4d5be64598aefa2c0d
#
_entry.id   6554ec1ab0bb2d4d5be64598aefa2c0d
#
_cell.length_a   1.000
_cell.length_b   1.000
_cell.length_c   1.000
_cell.angle_alpha   90.00
_cell.angle_beta   90.00
_cell.angle_gamma   90.00
#
_symmetry.space_group_name_H-M   'P 1'
#
loop_
_entity.id
_entity.type
_entity.pdbx_description
1 polymer ?
#
loop_
_entity_poly.entity_id
_entity_poly.type
_entity_poly.pdbx_seq_one_letter_code
_entity_poly.pdbx_strand_id
1 'polypeptide(L)'
;MARSDVSLAFVDELKAQSYTGVSTSELVRAGDHGANLSYLRELGELGYRVGTLDSLITLRDHGVSAEYVRQLQELGYTKLTADELRTARDHGVTPEYIRQLADLGYKLTIDQLRSARDHGVTPEFARGMKDLAPAALSIDQLVNSRDHGVTPEFAKEMRELGLQKVPVEQLVKMRDHGVGPDFVRELATLGYKGLDIETLVRLRDHGVTPDYIRELKDLGYSGLPADELVMLRDHGVTADRIRKANERAGTKLPTEMLRAFVDGGGR
;
A
#
# COMPACT_ATOMS: atom_id res chain seq x y z
N MET A 1 21.29 36.25 -20.42
CA MET A 1 20.82 37.01 -19.23
C MET A 1 19.33 37.27 -19.42
N ALA A 2 18.47 36.50 -18.76
CA ALA A 2 17.04 36.82 -18.70
C ALA A 2 16.90 38.11 -17.89
N ARG A 3 16.25 39.13 -18.44
CA ARG A 3 15.87 40.32 -17.69
C ARG A 3 14.83 39.89 -16.68
N SER A 4 15.11 40.08 -15.38
CA SER A 4 14.10 39.95 -14.33
C SER A 4 12.95 40.90 -14.68
N ASP A 5 11.74 40.31 -14.90
CA ASP A 5 10.53 41.09 -15.30
C ASP A 5 9.93 41.83 -14.09
N VAL A 6 10.76 42.65 -13.43
CA VAL A 6 10.29 43.56 -12.37
C VAL A 6 9.75 44.81 -13.03
N SER A 7 8.43 44.90 -13.16
CA SER A 7 7.74 46.10 -13.68
C SER A 7 7.14 46.92 -12.53
N LEU A 8 6.94 48.22 -12.76
CA LEU A 8 6.18 49.07 -11.82
C LEU A 8 4.79 48.50 -11.55
N ALA A 9 4.13 47.93 -12.56
CA ALA A 9 2.84 47.27 -12.42
C ALA A 9 2.87 46.08 -11.43
N PHE A 10 3.99 45.37 -11.35
CA PHE A 10 4.15 44.29 -10.34
C PHE A 10 4.22 44.85 -8.92
N VAL A 11 4.98 45.94 -8.73
CA VAL A 11 5.08 46.61 -7.42
C VAL A 11 3.73 47.21 -7.00
N ASP A 12 2.98 47.80 -7.91
CA ASP A 12 1.66 48.36 -7.63
C ASP A 12 0.65 47.27 -7.28
N GLU A 13 0.68 46.15 -7.96
CA GLU A 13 -0.17 45.00 -7.67
C GLU A 13 0.15 44.36 -6.30
N LEU A 14 1.44 44.25 -5.96
CA LEU A 14 1.86 43.78 -4.63
C LEU A 14 1.28 44.65 -3.50
N LYS A 15 1.35 45.97 -3.69
CA LYS A 15 0.75 46.93 -2.73
C LYS A 15 -0.77 46.81 -2.68
N ALA A 16 -1.44 46.67 -3.82
CA ALA A 16 -2.89 46.48 -3.90
C ALA A 16 -3.36 45.20 -3.18
N GLN A 17 -2.54 44.17 -3.20
CA GLN A 17 -2.80 42.89 -2.49
C GLN A 17 -2.20 42.82 -1.06
N SER A 18 -1.79 43.99 -0.52
CA SER A 18 -1.27 44.20 0.83
C SER A 18 0.07 43.51 1.15
N TYR A 19 0.91 43.27 0.15
CA TYR A 19 2.31 42.92 0.33
C TYR A 19 3.11 44.14 0.74
N THR A 20 3.62 44.16 1.96
CA THR A 20 4.36 45.33 2.50
C THR A 20 5.83 44.98 2.78
N GLY A 21 6.69 46.02 2.74
CA GLY A 21 8.10 45.87 3.10
C GLY A 21 8.95 45.10 2.09
N VAL A 22 8.49 44.99 0.83
CA VAL A 22 9.19 44.23 -0.23
C VAL A 22 10.45 44.98 -0.66
N SER A 23 11.61 44.32 -0.54
CA SER A 23 12.90 44.84 -0.98
C SER A 23 13.15 44.62 -2.50
N THR A 24 14.06 45.39 -3.08
CA THR A 24 14.46 45.21 -4.50
C THR A 24 15.04 43.79 -4.74
N SER A 25 15.76 43.23 -3.78
CA SER A 25 16.34 41.90 -3.91
C SER A 25 15.26 40.80 -3.94
N GLU A 26 14.20 40.94 -3.17
CA GLU A 26 13.04 40.01 -3.18
C GLU A 26 12.27 40.10 -4.49
N LEU A 27 12.12 41.32 -5.06
CA LEU A 27 11.49 41.48 -6.37
C LEU A 27 12.27 40.80 -7.49
N VAL A 28 13.60 40.95 -7.50
CA VAL A 28 14.47 40.27 -8.47
C VAL A 28 14.34 38.77 -8.35
N ARG A 29 14.42 38.25 -7.10
CA ARG A 29 14.26 36.83 -6.82
C ARG A 29 12.88 36.29 -7.25
N ALA A 30 11.81 37.02 -6.99
CA ALA A 30 10.47 36.65 -7.46
C ALA A 30 10.40 36.52 -8.98
N GLY A 31 11.02 37.46 -9.72
CA GLY A 31 11.15 37.39 -11.18
C GLY A 31 11.93 36.17 -11.66
N ASP A 32 13.07 35.88 -11.02
CA ASP A 32 13.93 34.73 -11.36
C ASP A 32 13.22 33.38 -11.14
N HIS A 33 12.35 33.29 -10.14
CA HIS A 33 11.53 32.11 -9.83
C HIS A 33 10.18 32.10 -10.56
N GLY A 34 9.90 33.11 -11.42
CA GLY A 34 8.64 33.18 -12.18
C GLY A 34 7.41 33.53 -11.35
N ALA A 35 7.60 34.04 -10.12
CA ALA A 35 6.53 34.60 -9.28
C ALA A 35 6.26 36.05 -9.72
N ASN A 36 5.77 36.20 -10.94
CA ASN A 36 5.60 37.48 -11.66
C ASN A 36 4.19 38.05 -11.47
N LEU A 37 3.95 39.22 -12.14
CA LEU A 37 2.67 39.95 -12.07
C LEU A 37 1.46 39.09 -12.47
N SER A 38 1.58 38.30 -13.54
CA SER A 38 0.48 37.40 -13.98
C SER A 38 0.13 36.37 -12.90
N TYR A 39 1.15 35.68 -12.37
CA TYR A 39 0.97 34.70 -11.32
C TYR A 39 0.35 35.29 -10.05
N LEU A 40 0.81 36.46 -9.61
CA LEU A 40 0.27 37.18 -8.47
C LEU A 40 -1.23 37.51 -8.67
N ARG A 41 -1.60 38.03 -9.83
CA ARG A 41 -2.98 38.38 -10.17
C ARG A 41 -3.88 37.17 -10.22
N GLU A 42 -3.46 36.14 -10.96
CA GLU A 42 -4.24 34.90 -11.11
C GLU A 42 -4.52 34.21 -9.76
N LEU A 43 -3.52 34.15 -8.86
CA LEU A 43 -3.75 33.62 -7.51
C LEU A 43 -4.64 34.53 -6.68
N GLY A 44 -4.47 35.86 -6.79
CA GLY A 44 -5.31 36.82 -6.11
C GLY A 44 -6.80 36.74 -6.51
N GLU A 45 -7.08 36.54 -7.80
CA GLU A 45 -8.42 36.32 -8.36
C GLU A 45 -9.06 35.02 -7.83
N LEU A 46 -8.24 34.00 -7.56
CA LEU A 46 -8.68 32.73 -6.95
C LEU A 46 -8.78 32.82 -5.42
N GLY A 47 -8.54 33.97 -4.83
CA GLY A 47 -8.66 34.22 -3.39
C GLY A 47 -7.39 33.93 -2.58
N TYR A 48 -6.27 33.62 -3.24
CA TYR A 48 -5.00 33.31 -2.57
C TYR A 48 -4.09 34.53 -2.48
N ARG A 49 -4.15 35.21 -1.33
CA ARG A 49 -3.25 36.30 -0.95
C ARG A 49 -2.32 35.81 0.14
N VAL A 50 -1.14 35.31 -0.25
CA VAL A 50 -0.24 34.58 0.65
C VAL A 50 0.62 35.50 1.55
N GLY A 51 0.48 36.83 1.41
CA GLY A 51 0.98 37.85 2.34
C GLY A 51 2.47 38.18 2.22
N THR A 52 3.33 37.28 1.75
CA THR A 52 4.76 37.53 1.55
C THR A 52 5.22 37.05 0.18
N LEU A 53 6.25 37.71 -0.37
CA LEU A 53 6.88 37.30 -1.61
C LEU A 53 7.55 35.92 -1.49
N ASP A 54 8.12 35.59 -0.33
CA ASP A 54 8.69 34.28 -0.07
C ASP A 54 7.66 33.17 -0.19
N SER A 55 6.46 33.35 0.36
CA SER A 55 5.38 32.39 0.23
C SER A 55 4.92 32.24 -1.24
N LEU A 56 4.87 33.34 -1.99
CA LEU A 56 4.51 33.31 -3.40
C LEU A 56 5.54 32.56 -4.24
N ILE A 57 6.84 32.84 -3.99
CA ILE A 57 7.96 32.13 -4.62
C ILE A 57 7.90 30.64 -4.28
N THR A 58 7.71 30.31 -3.00
CA THR A 58 7.62 28.93 -2.54
C THR A 58 6.51 28.17 -3.28
N LEU A 59 5.30 28.72 -3.38
CA LEU A 59 4.23 28.09 -4.14
C LEU A 59 4.63 27.86 -5.62
N ARG A 60 5.28 28.85 -6.22
CA ARG A 60 5.72 28.76 -7.61
C ARG A 60 6.77 27.67 -7.82
N ASP A 61 7.77 27.60 -6.95
CA ASP A 61 8.86 26.63 -6.99
C ASP A 61 8.36 25.19 -6.83
N HIS A 62 7.34 25.01 -6.00
CA HIS A 62 6.67 23.72 -5.80
C HIS A 62 5.60 23.41 -6.86
N GLY A 63 5.53 24.21 -7.94
CA GLY A 63 4.65 23.95 -9.08
C GLY A 63 3.16 24.16 -8.81
N VAL A 64 2.81 24.95 -7.80
CA VAL A 64 1.42 25.38 -7.58
C VAL A 64 1.08 26.49 -8.58
N SER A 65 0.50 26.14 -9.70
CA SER A 65 0.03 27.09 -10.72
C SER A 65 -1.39 27.55 -10.42
N ALA A 66 -1.78 28.72 -10.94
CA ALA A 66 -3.16 29.20 -10.86
C ALA A 66 -4.15 28.19 -11.48
N GLU A 67 -3.76 27.53 -12.57
CA GLU A 67 -4.56 26.49 -13.21
C GLU A 67 -4.76 25.28 -12.29
N TYR A 68 -3.71 24.85 -11.57
CA TYR A 68 -3.83 23.78 -10.56
C TYR A 68 -4.84 24.15 -9.47
N VAL A 69 -4.73 25.36 -8.94
CA VAL A 69 -5.65 25.88 -7.91
C VAL A 69 -7.09 25.94 -8.43
N ARG A 70 -7.30 26.45 -9.64
CA ARG A 70 -8.63 26.54 -10.27
C ARG A 70 -9.25 25.16 -10.41
N GLN A 71 -8.51 24.18 -10.93
CA GLN A 71 -9.00 22.80 -11.09
C GLN A 71 -9.34 22.14 -9.74
N LEU A 72 -8.58 22.40 -8.68
CA LEU A 72 -8.93 21.92 -7.33
C LEU A 72 -10.22 22.56 -6.83
N GLN A 73 -10.41 23.87 -7.04
CA GLN A 73 -11.65 24.55 -6.67
C GLN A 73 -12.87 24.00 -7.41
N GLU A 74 -12.73 23.72 -8.72
CA GLU A 74 -13.77 23.06 -9.53
C GLU A 74 -14.14 21.67 -9.02
N LEU A 75 -13.17 20.97 -8.42
CA LEU A 75 -13.38 19.67 -7.79
C LEU A 75 -13.90 19.77 -6.34
N GLY A 76 -14.18 20.98 -5.85
CA GLY A 76 -14.76 21.24 -4.53
C GLY A 76 -13.76 21.56 -3.42
N TYR A 77 -12.46 21.61 -3.72
CA TYR A 77 -11.41 21.96 -2.75
C TYR A 77 -11.17 23.48 -2.73
N THR A 78 -12.15 24.23 -2.22
CA THR A 78 -12.19 25.70 -2.32
C THR A 78 -11.52 26.45 -1.16
N LYS A 79 -11.14 25.75 -0.07
CA LYS A 79 -10.66 26.37 1.17
C LYS A 79 -9.28 25.86 1.61
N LEU A 80 -8.48 25.36 0.67
CA LEU A 80 -7.14 24.89 0.99
C LEU A 80 -6.24 26.09 1.34
N THR A 81 -5.41 25.94 2.34
CA THR A 81 -4.34 26.89 2.66
C THR A 81 -3.22 26.81 1.61
N ALA A 82 -2.35 27.81 1.58
CA ALA A 82 -1.17 27.78 0.72
C ALA A 82 -0.26 26.56 0.99
N ASP A 83 -0.12 26.18 2.26
CA ASP A 83 0.67 25.01 2.67
C ASP A 83 0.02 23.70 2.23
N GLU A 84 -1.29 23.56 2.35
CA GLU A 84 -2.02 22.37 1.83
C GLU A 84 -1.91 22.26 0.32
N LEU A 85 -2.00 23.36 -0.43
CA LEU A 85 -1.79 23.37 -1.89
C LEU A 85 -0.38 22.91 -2.27
N ARG A 86 0.63 23.46 -1.59
CA ARG A 86 2.04 23.08 -1.78
C ARG A 86 2.24 21.60 -1.47
N THR A 87 1.81 21.17 -0.29
CA THR A 87 1.98 19.79 0.16
C THR A 87 1.24 18.82 -0.77
N ALA A 88 0.02 19.11 -1.16
CA ALA A 88 -0.72 18.29 -2.12
C ALA A 88 0.03 18.16 -3.46
N ARG A 89 0.61 19.26 -3.93
CA ARG A 89 1.38 19.29 -5.17
C ARG A 89 2.66 18.46 -5.07
N ASP A 90 3.40 18.60 -3.96
CA ASP A 90 4.66 17.89 -3.68
C ASP A 90 4.45 16.37 -3.63
N HIS A 91 3.33 15.93 -3.06
CA HIS A 91 2.94 14.52 -2.98
C HIS A 91 2.20 14.00 -4.22
N GLY A 92 2.16 14.78 -5.30
CA GLY A 92 1.59 14.35 -6.59
C GLY A 92 0.08 14.19 -6.59
N VAL A 93 -0.65 14.89 -5.72
CA VAL A 93 -2.11 14.98 -5.78
C VAL A 93 -2.50 15.89 -6.95
N THR A 94 -2.79 15.29 -8.08
CA THR A 94 -3.20 16.01 -9.29
C THR A 94 -4.73 16.04 -9.44
N PRO A 95 -5.30 17.04 -10.12
CA PRO A 95 -6.73 17.06 -10.42
C PRO A 95 -7.23 15.82 -11.16
N GLU A 96 -6.39 15.24 -12.02
CA GLU A 96 -6.70 14.00 -12.72
C GLU A 96 -6.81 12.80 -11.76
N TYR A 97 -5.84 12.67 -10.83
CA TYR A 97 -5.88 11.65 -9.78
C TYR A 97 -7.15 11.73 -8.93
N ILE A 98 -7.55 12.95 -8.56
CA ILE A 98 -8.78 13.20 -7.80
C ILE A 98 -10.01 12.77 -8.60
N ARG A 99 -10.12 13.15 -9.88
CA ARG A 99 -11.24 12.77 -10.74
C ARG A 99 -11.35 11.26 -10.87
N GLN A 100 -10.24 10.59 -11.15
CA GLN A 100 -10.22 9.13 -11.32
C GLN A 100 -10.66 8.37 -10.07
N LEU A 101 -10.26 8.81 -8.86
CA LEU A 101 -10.75 8.24 -7.62
C LEU A 101 -12.22 8.61 -7.36
N ALA A 102 -12.65 9.82 -7.69
CA ALA A 102 -14.05 10.24 -7.58
C ALA A 102 -14.97 9.40 -8.49
N ASP A 103 -14.54 9.07 -9.70
CA ASP A 103 -15.27 8.20 -10.64
C ASP A 103 -15.43 6.78 -10.08
N LEU A 104 -14.50 6.34 -9.22
CA LEU A 104 -14.62 5.08 -8.49
C LEU A 104 -15.51 5.19 -7.24
N GLY A 105 -16.02 6.39 -6.93
CA GLY A 105 -16.90 6.66 -5.80
C GLY A 105 -16.21 7.16 -4.53
N TYR A 106 -14.90 7.43 -4.57
CA TYR A 106 -14.16 7.94 -3.43
C TYR A 106 -14.26 9.47 -3.34
N LYS A 107 -14.93 9.95 -2.28
CA LYS A 107 -14.97 11.38 -1.92
C LYS A 107 -14.02 11.59 -0.75
N LEU A 108 -12.81 12.05 -1.05
CA LEU A 108 -11.69 12.11 -0.11
C LEU A 108 -11.36 13.55 0.28
N THR A 109 -10.83 13.74 1.47
CA THR A 109 -10.17 15.00 1.85
C THR A 109 -8.80 15.10 1.18
N ILE A 110 -8.20 16.30 1.18
CA ILE A 110 -6.86 16.49 0.62
C ILE A 110 -5.80 15.63 1.32
N ASP A 111 -5.93 15.46 2.64
CA ASP A 111 -5.03 14.61 3.43
C ASP A 111 -5.17 13.14 3.10
N GLN A 112 -6.40 12.66 2.88
CA GLN A 112 -6.64 11.28 2.44
C GLN A 112 -6.08 11.03 1.04
N LEU A 113 -6.22 11.98 0.11
CA LEU A 113 -5.65 11.90 -1.23
C LEU A 113 -4.12 11.84 -1.18
N ARG A 114 -3.51 12.68 -0.33
CA ARG A 114 -2.07 12.66 -0.10
C ARG A 114 -1.62 11.31 0.46
N SER A 115 -2.24 10.86 1.56
CA SER A 115 -1.92 9.55 2.15
C SER A 115 -2.04 8.42 1.13
N ALA A 116 -3.15 8.37 0.40
CA ALA A 116 -3.34 7.36 -0.64
C ALA A 116 -2.24 7.40 -1.72
N ARG A 117 -1.81 8.61 -2.09
CA ARG A 117 -0.74 8.80 -3.08
C ARG A 117 0.62 8.33 -2.56
N ASP A 118 0.94 8.70 -1.31
CA ASP A 118 2.21 8.35 -0.64
C ASP A 118 2.37 6.82 -0.48
N HIS A 119 1.27 6.13 -0.22
CA HIS A 119 1.22 4.67 -0.11
C HIS A 119 0.98 3.96 -1.45
N GLY A 120 1.04 4.68 -2.57
CA GLY A 120 0.98 4.10 -3.92
C GLY A 120 -0.40 3.54 -4.31
N VAL A 121 -1.48 4.06 -3.74
CA VAL A 121 -2.85 3.74 -4.17
C VAL A 121 -3.12 4.49 -5.48
N THR A 122 -2.97 3.79 -6.60
CA THR A 122 -3.33 4.34 -7.91
C THR A 122 -4.82 4.08 -8.23
N PRO A 123 -5.42 4.84 -9.16
CA PRO A 123 -6.78 4.57 -9.60
C PRO A 123 -6.98 3.15 -10.18
N GLU A 124 -5.96 2.61 -10.86
CA GLU A 124 -5.97 1.24 -11.40
C GLU A 124 -5.99 0.21 -10.28
N PHE A 125 -5.15 0.41 -9.24
CA PHE A 125 -5.14 -0.44 -8.04
C PHE A 125 -6.50 -0.40 -7.34
N ALA A 126 -7.04 0.80 -7.10
CA ALA A 126 -8.34 0.97 -6.46
C ALA A 126 -9.48 0.28 -7.24
N ARG A 127 -9.46 0.39 -8.59
CA ARG A 127 -10.41 -0.28 -9.47
C ARG A 127 -10.29 -1.81 -9.39
N GLY A 128 -9.06 -2.33 -9.52
CA GLY A 128 -8.81 -3.77 -9.45
C GLY A 128 -9.23 -4.38 -8.12
N MET A 129 -8.96 -3.70 -7.01
CA MET A 129 -9.39 -4.15 -5.69
C MET A 129 -10.92 -4.07 -5.52
N LYS A 130 -11.57 -3.01 -6.03
CA LYS A 130 -13.02 -2.84 -5.98
C LYS A 130 -13.76 -3.98 -6.69
N ASP A 131 -13.25 -4.42 -7.83
CA ASP A 131 -13.88 -5.50 -8.63
C ASP A 131 -13.77 -6.88 -7.94
N LEU A 132 -12.84 -7.03 -7.03
CA LEU A 132 -12.56 -8.31 -6.35
C LEU A 132 -13.09 -8.37 -4.92
N ALA A 133 -13.27 -7.23 -4.27
CA ALA A 133 -13.73 -7.18 -2.89
C ALA A 133 -15.22 -7.55 -2.77
N PRO A 134 -15.61 -8.28 -1.72
CA PRO A 134 -17.02 -8.63 -1.47
C PRO A 134 -17.88 -7.42 -1.07
N ALA A 135 -17.24 -6.34 -0.63
CA ALA A 135 -17.84 -5.07 -0.25
C ALA A 135 -16.98 -3.90 -0.72
N ALA A 136 -17.53 -2.69 -0.77
CA ALA A 136 -16.77 -1.48 -1.08
C ALA A 136 -15.68 -1.25 -0.03
N LEU A 137 -14.43 -1.12 -0.49
CA LEU A 137 -13.29 -0.84 0.37
C LEU A 137 -13.21 0.66 0.66
N SER A 138 -12.83 1.02 1.89
CA SER A 138 -12.45 2.38 2.23
C SER A 138 -11.05 2.71 1.66
N ILE A 139 -10.71 3.99 1.63
CA ILE A 139 -9.36 4.41 1.20
C ILE A 139 -8.30 3.85 2.15
N ASP A 140 -8.58 3.80 3.46
CA ASP A 140 -7.64 3.27 4.46
C ASP A 140 -7.41 1.75 4.26
N GLN A 141 -8.45 1.00 3.88
CA GLN A 141 -8.31 -0.41 3.53
C GLN A 141 -7.48 -0.61 2.26
N LEU A 142 -7.60 0.29 1.27
CA LEU A 142 -6.74 0.26 0.08
C LEU A 142 -5.28 0.58 0.42
N VAL A 143 -5.04 1.59 1.27
CA VAL A 143 -3.70 1.92 1.78
C VAL A 143 -3.12 0.72 2.50
N ASN A 144 -3.83 0.16 3.47
CA ASN A 144 -3.38 -1.02 4.21
C ASN A 144 -3.09 -2.22 3.30
N SER A 145 -3.95 -2.47 2.32
CA SER A 145 -3.71 -3.53 1.32
C SER A 145 -2.41 -3.32 0.56
N ARG A 146 -2.15 -2.08 0.16
CA ARG A 146 -0.95 -1.72 -0.60
C ARG A 146 0.31 -1.90 0.22
N ASP A 147 0.29 -1.44 1.47
CA ASP A 147 1.42 -1.52 2.40
C ASP A 147 1.82 -2.97 2.72
N HIS A 148 0.83 -3.85 2.80
CA HIS A 148 1.04 -5.28 3.07
C HIS A 148 1.15 -6.14 1.79
N GLY A 149 1.24 -5.52 0.62
CA GLY A 149 1.46 -6.22 -0.65
C GLY A 149 0.27 -7.08 -1.11
N VAL A 150 -0.95 -6.75 -0.70
CA VAL A 150 -2.17 -7.35 -1.25
C VAL A 150 -2.50 -6.61 -2.55
N THR A 151 -2.20 -7.24 -3.68
CA THR A 151 -2.49 -6.70 -5.02
C THR A 151 -3.80 -7.28 -5.58
N PRO A 152 -4.38 -6.64 -6.61
CA PRO A 152 -5.52 -7.24 -7.32
C PRO A 152 -5.25 -8.65 -7.85
N GLU A 153 -4.02 -8.91 -8.34
CA GLU A 153 -3.61 -10.23 -8.84
C GLU A 153 -3.61 -11.25 -7.70
N PHE A 154 -3.02 -10.90 -6.54
CA PHE A 154 -3.03 -11.75 -5.35
C PHE A 154 -4.47 -12.08 -4.92
N ALA A 155 -5.32 -11.07 -4.81
CA ALA A 155 -6.72 -11.24 -4.42
C ALA A 155 -7.48 -12.12 -5.43
N LYS A 156 -7.22 -11.95 -6.73
CA LYS A 156 -7.81 -12.74 -7.81
C LYS A 156 -7.38 -14.21 -7.72
N GLU A 157 -6.09 -14.49 -7.58
CA GLU A 157 -5.59 -15.86 -7.47
C GLU A 157 -6.14 -16.58 -6.22
N MET A 158 -6.18 -15.89 -5.08
CA MET A 158 -6.79 -16.44 -3.87
C MET A 158 -8.27 -16.78 -4.06
N ARG A 159 -8.99 -15.92 -4.77
CA ARG A 159 -10.40 -16.15 -5.11
C ARG A 159 -10.59 -17.37 -6.02
N GLU A 160 -9.70 -17.56 -7.01
CA GLU A 160 -9.70 -18.73 -7.91
C GLU A 160 -9.39 -20.03 -7.16
N LEU A 161 -8.64 -19.96 -6.05
CA LEU A 161 -8.34 -21.09 -5.17
C LEU A 161 -9.45 -21.38 -4.15
N GLY A 162 -10.62 -20.74 -4.26
CA GLY A 162 -11.79 -21.00 -3.43
C GLY A 162 -12.02 -20.02 -2.30
N LEU A 163 -11.18 -18.99 -2.15
CA LEU A 163 -11.29 -17.95 -1.12
C LEU A 163 -12.11 -16.75 -1.64
N GLN A 164 -13.31 -17.01 -2.16
CA GLN A 164 -14.10 -16.04 -2.96
C GLN A 164 -14.72 -14.89 -2.17
N LYS A 165 -14.91 -15.03 -0.87
CA LYS A 165 -15.61 -14.06 -0.01
C LYS A 165 -14.76 -13.62 1.18
N VAL A 166 -13.46 -13.63 1.00
CA VAL A 166 -12.52 -13.27 2.07
C VAL A 166 -12.45 -11.74 2.18
N PRO A 167 -12.68 -11.18 3.37
CA PRO A 167 -12.44 -9.76 3.63
C PRO A 167 -10.98 -9.39 3.38
N VAL A 168 -10.74 -8.13 3.00
CA VAL A 168 -9.39 -7.67 2.66
C VAL A 168 -8.41 -7.80 3.82
N GLU A 169 -8.87 -7.63 5.05
CA GLU A 169 -8.06 -7.80 6.26
C GLU A 169 -7.53 -9.23 6.41
N GLN A 170 -8.30 -10.20 5.98
CA GLN A 170 -7.87 -11.61 5.98
C GLN A 170 -6.84 -11.88 4.86
N LEU A 171 -6.96 -11.21 3.72
CA LEU A 171 -5.94 -11.27 2.67
C LEU A 171 -4.62 -10.64 3.14
N VAL A 172 -4.70 -9.52 3.87
CA VAL A 172 -3.55 -8.89 4.53
C VAL A 172 -2.91 -9.87 5.51
N LYS A 173 -3.69 -10.47 6.42
CA LYS A 173 -3.20 -11.48 7.36
C LYS A 173 -2.47 -12.62 6.64
N MET A 174 -3.07 -13.17 5.60
CA MET A 174 -2.44 -14.25 4.81
C MET A 174 -1.09 -13.79 4.24
N ARG A 175 -1.04 -12.57 3.70
CA ARG A 175 0.18 -12.00 3.10
C ARG A 175 1.28 -11.82 4.13
N ASP A 176 0.95 -11.27 5.30
CA ASP A 176 1.89 -11.03 6.40
C ASP A 176 2.51 -12.33 6.94
N HIS A 177 1.73 -13.41 6.96
CA HIS A 177 2.18 -14.74 7.37
C HIS A 177 2.77 -15.57 6.21
N GLY A 178 2.99 -14.97 5.03
CA GLY A 178 3.59 -15.64 3.88
C GLY A 178 2.73 -16.74 3.25
N VAL A 179 1.41 -16.68 3.43
CA VAL A 179 0.45 -17.55 2.76
C VAL A 179 0.13 -16.97 1.39
N GLY A 180 0.83 -17.45 0.37
CA GLY A 180 0.62 -17.04 -1.03
C GLY A 180 -0.18 -18.07 -1.84
N PRO A 181 -0.59 -17.70 -3.07
CA PRO A 181 -1.35 -18.60 -3.97
C PRO A 181 -0.63 -19.92 -4.25
N ASP A 182 0.70 -19.90 -4.42
CA ASP A 182 1.47 -21.10 -4.67
C ASP A 182 1.42 -22.06 -3.48
N PHE A 183 1.56 -21.55 -2.27
CA PHE A 183 1.44 -22.37 -1.06
C PHE A 183 0.08 -23.06 -0.98
N VAL A 184 -1.01 -22.32 -1.20
CA VAL A 184 -2.38 -22.87 -1.18
C VAL A 184 -2.56 -23.91 -2.29
N ARG A 185 -2.06 -23.62 -3.50
CA ARG A 185 -2.16 -24.52 -4.66
C ARG A 185 -1.40 -25.82 -4.43
N GLU A 186 -0.17 -25.74 -3.93
CA GLU A 186 0.64 -26.91 -3.64
C GLU A 186 0.05 -27.77 -2.54
N LEU A 187 -0.45 -27.17 -1.45
CA LEU A 187 -1.18 -27.91 -0.41
C LEU A 187 -2.39 -28.65 -1.00
N ALA A 188 -3.14 -28.00 -1.89
CA ALA A 188 -4.29 -28.63 -2.55
C ALA A 188 -3.90 -29.83 -3.41
N THR A 189 -2.73 -29.82 -4.08
CA THR A 189 -2.21 -30.99 -4.83
C THR A 189 -1.80 -32.15 -3.93
N LEU A 190 -1.42 -31.86 -2.68
CA LEU A 190 -1.04 -32.84 -1.68
C LEU A 190 -2.24 -33.40 -0.88
N GLY A 191 -3.47 -32.97 -1.22
CA GLY A 191 -4.70 -33.45 -0.60
C GLY A 191 -5.31 -32.48 0.42
N TYR A 192 -4.66 -31.38 0.74
CA TYR A 192 -5.12 -30.37 1.70
C TYR A 192 -5.92 -29.28 0.99
N LYS A 193 -7.13 -29.63 0.56
CA LYS A 193 -8.05 -28.71 -0.14
C LYS A 193 -9.04 -28.07 0.83
N GLY A 194 -9.40 -26.81 0.58
CA GLY A 194 -10.46 -26.11 1.31
C GLY A 194 -10.13 -25.84 2.78
N LEU A 195 -8.86 -25.74 3.12
CA LEU A 195 -8.44 -25.31 4.46
C LEU A 195 -8.90 -23.87 4.71
N ASP A 196 -9.31 -23.60 5.94
CA ASP A 196 -9.60 -22.24 6.38
C ASP A 196 -8.31 -21.40 6.54
N ILE A 197 -8.48 -20.09 6.60
CA ILE A 197 -7.35 -19.14 6.65
C ILE A 197 -6.51 -19.36 7.91
N GLU A 198 -7.13 -19.61 9.05
CA GLU A 198 -6.43 -19.82 10.31
C GLU A 198 -5.53 -21.07 10.24
N THR A 199 -6.01 -22.13 9.62
CA THR A 199 -5.24 -23.35 9.40
C THR A 199 -4.08 -23.10 8.41
N LEU A 200 -4.32 -22.38 7.30
CA LEU A 200 -3.28 -22.03 6.33
C LEU A 200 -2.16 -21.19 6.98
N VAL A 201 -2.53 -20.18 7.76
CA VAL A 201 -1.60 -19.32 8.49
C VAL A 201 -0.81 -20.15 9.49
N ARG A 202 -1.49 -20.97 10.29
CA ARG A 202 -0.84 -21.83 11.30
C ARG A 202 0.16 -22.81 10.67
N LEU A 203 -0.19 -23.47 9.58
CA LEU A 203 0.75 -24.34 8.86
C LEU A 203 2.00 -23.56 8.44
N ARG A 204 1.82 -22.36 7.93
CA ARG A 204 2.93 -21.52 7.47
C ARG A 204 3.82 -21.06 8.62
N ASP A 205 3.22 -20.56 9.70
CA ASP A 205 3.94 -20.03 10.87
C ASP A 205 4.78 -21.10 11.57
N HIS A 206 4.28 -22.34 11.60
CA HIS A 206 4.99 -23.48 12.16
C HIS A 206 5.93 -24.18 11.17
N GLY A 207 6.15 -23.58 10.00
CA GLY A 207 7.10 -24.09 9.01
C GLY A 207 6.69 -25.40 8.34
N VAL A 208 5.41 -25.70 8.28
CA VAL A 208 4.89 -26.81 7.48
C VAL A 208 4.86 -26.38 6.02
N THR A 209 5.85 -26.83 5.26
CA THR A 209 5.96 -26.54 3.83
C THR A 209 5.39 -27.69 2.99
N PRO A 210 5.01 -27.43 1.72
CA PRO A 210 4.64 -28.51 0.80
C PRO A 210 5.74 -29.56 0.64
N ASP A 211 7.01 -29.14 0.64
CA ASP A 211 8.15 -30.06 0.56
C ASP A 211 8.21 -31.00 1.77
N TYR A 212 8.02 -30.45 2.99
CA TYR A 212 7.96 -31.26 4.18
C TYR A 212 6.84 -32.32 4.10
N ILE A 213 5.67 -31.95 3.59
CA ILE A 213 4.57 -32.90 3.40
C ILE A 213 4.92 -33.98 2.35
N ARG A 214 5.61 -33.61 1.25
CA ARG A 214 6.09 -34.57 0.24
C ARG A 214 7.08 -35.55 0.86
N GLU A 215 8.07 -35.05 1.61
CA GLU A 215 9.05 -35.89 2.31
C GLU A 215 8.38 -36.88 3.28
N LEU A 216 7.40 -36.44 4.04
CA LEU A 216 6.60 -37.33 4.92
C LEU A 216 5.87 -38.40 4.11
N LYS A 217 5.23 -38.01 3.01
CA LYS A 217 4.53 -38.92 2.10
C LYS A 217 5.46 -39.98 1.51
N ASP A 218 6.66 -39.60 1.10
CA ASP A 218 7.67 -40.52 0.55
C ASP A 218 8.15 -41.55 1.61
N LEU A 219 8.11 -41.18 2.85
CA LEU A 219 8.37 -42.09 3.99
C LEU A 219 7.13 -42.90 4.43
N GLY A 220 6.02 -42.78 3.68
CA GLY A 220 4.77 -43.49 3.94
C GLY A 220 3.82 -42.79 4.89
N TYR A 221 4.07 -41.56 5.31
CA TYR A 221 3.18 -40.79 6.17
C TYR A 221 2.33 -39.82 5.34
N SER A 222 1.27 -40.32 4.75
CA SER A 222 0.35 -39.54 3.90
C SER A 222 -0.96 -39.24 4.62
N GLY A 223 -1.56 -38.08 4.29
CA GLY A 223 -2.90 -37.69 4.76
C GLY A 223 -2.96 -37.35 6.27
N LEU A 224 -1.83 -36.92 6.84
CA LEU A 224 -1.82 -36.48 8.24
C LEU A 224 -2.69 -35.23 8.42
N PRO A 225 -3.47 -35.11 9.50
CA PRO A 225 -4.19 -33.87 9.82
C PRO A 225 -3.25 -32.67 9.93
N ALA A 226 -3.75 -31.46 9.62
CA ALA A 226 -2.97 -30.23 9.73
C ALA A 226 -2.36 -30.03 11.14
N ASP A 227 -3.13 -30.36 12.19
CA ASP A 227 -2.67 -30.27 13.59
C ASP A 227 -1.48 -31.19 13.86
N GLU A 228 -1.50 -32.39 13.28
CA GLU A 228 -0.44 -33.37 13.46
C GLU A 228 0.83 -32.93 12.70
N LEU A 229 0.70 -32.37 11.50
CA LEU A 229 1.81 -31.78 10.77
C LEU A 229 2.49 -30.65 11.56
N VAL A 230 1.70 -29.75 12.14
CA VAL A 230 2.18 -28.67 13.02
C VAL A 230 2.91 -29.25 14.22
N MET A 231 2.28 -30.18 14.93
CA MET A 231 2.88 -30.82 16.10
C MET A 231 4.21 -31.50 15.78
N LEU A 232 4.29 -32.28 14.70
CA LEU A 232 5.55 -32.88 14.25
C LEU A 232 6.63 -31.85 13.98
N ARG A 233 6.25 -30.76 13.34
CA ARG A 233 7.17 -29.68 12.99
C ARG A 233 7.69 -28.96 14.22
N ASP A 234 6.83 -28.64 15.19
CA ASP A 234 7.18 -27.98 16.47
C ASP A 234 8.14 -28.82 17.31
N HIS A 235 8.01 -30.14 17.27
CA HIS A 235 8.94 -31.06 17.90
C HIS A 235 10.21 -31.32 17.05
N GLY A 236 10.41 -30.60 15.97
CA GLY A 236 11.60 -30.74 15.12
C GLY A 236 11.70 -32.10 14.40
N VAL A 237 10.57 -32.77 14.15
CA VAL A 237 10.54 -34.01 13.40
C VAL A 237 10.78 -33.74 11.93
N THR A 238 11.96 -34.07 11.43
CA THR A 238 12.34 -33.95 10.03
C THR A 238 12.32 -35.32 9.34
N ALA A 239 12.28 -35.33 8.00
CA ALA A 239 12.33 -36.57 7.24
C ALA A 239 13.56 -37.44 7.58
N ASP A 240 14.72 -36.82 7.82
CA ASP A 240 15.94 -37.52 8.21
C ASP A 240 15.84 -38.15 9.60
N ARG A 241 15.21 -37.46 10.56
CA ARG A 241 14.97 -38.01 11.89
C ARG A 241 13.99 -39.20 11.84
N ILE A 242 12.95 -39.09 11.03
CA ILE A 242 12.00 -40.18 10.79
C ILE A 242 12.71 -41.39 10.18
N ARG A 243 13.53 -41.17 9.15
CA ARG A 243 14.28 -42.26 8.49
C ARG A 243 15.14 -42.99 9.49
N LYS A 244 15.94 -42.27 10.28
CA LYS A 244 16.77 -42.87 11.34
C LYS A 244 15.96 -43.58 12.41
N ALA A 245 14.82 -43.05 12.80
CA ALA A 245 13.95 -43.67 13.78
C ALA A 245 13.38 -45.02 13.26
N ASN A 246 12.88 -45.02 12.02
CA ASN A 246 12.36 -46.23 11.37
C ASN A 246 13.44 -47.30 11.16
N GLU A 247 14.65 -46.90 10.77
CA GLU A 247 15.82 -47.78 10.63
C GLU A 247 16.17 -48.47 11.95
N ARG A 248 16.24 -47.70 13.05
CA ARG A 248 16.54 -48.23 14.38
C ARG A 248 15.43 -49.13 14.90
N ALA A 249 14.18 -48.83 14.60
CA ALA A 249 13.04 -49.66 14.99
C ALA A 249 12.86 -50.91 14.11
N GLY A 250 13.53 -50.97 12.96
CA GLY A 250 13.33 -52.02 11.96
C GLY A 250 11.95 -52.01 11.30
N THR A 251 11.15 -50.99 11.55
CA THR A 251 9.78 -50.83 11.04
C THR A 251 9.38 -49.39 10.95
N LYS A 252 8.34 -49.08 10.16
CA LYS A 252 7.70 -47.78 10.15
C LYS A 252 7.01 -47.51 11.48
N LEU A 253 7.45 -46.46 12.19
CA LEU A 253 6.86 -46.07 13.47
C LEU A 253 5.52 -45.29 13.26
N PRO A 254 4.52 -45.47 14.14
CA PRO A 254 3.36 -44.60 14.20
C PRO A 254 3.79 -43.13 14.49
N THR A 255 2.98 -42.16 14.07
CA THR A 255 3.30 -40.71 14.20
C THR A 255 3.44 -40.30 15.68
N GLU A 256 2.65 -40.89 16.58
CA GLU A 256 2.74 -40.64 18.02
C GLU A 256 4.10 -41.06 18.60
N MET A 257 4.68 -42.14 18.05
CA MET A 257 6.01 -42.62 18.47
C MET A 257 7.16 -41.75 17.86
N LEU A 258 6.98 -41.15 16.69
CA LEU A 258 7.97 -40.26 16.10
C LEU A 258 8.29 -39.06 17.01
N ARG A 259 7.26 -38.47 17.61
CA ARG A 259 7.39 -37.40 18.59
C ARG A 259 8.19 -37.85 19.81
N ALA A 260 7.75 -38.95 20.44
CA ALA A 260 8.42 -39.48 21.64
C ALA A 260 9.90 -39.82 21.36
N PHE A 261 10.23 -40.30 20.16
CA PHE A 261 11.60 -40.64 19.77
C PHE A 261 12.47 -39.41 19.59
N VAL A 262 11.91 -38.28 19.10
CA VAL A 262 12.62 -37.03 18.93
C VAL A 262 12.81 -36.33 20.28
N ASP A 263 11.79 -36.24 21.11
CA ASP A 263 11.82 -35.61 22.44
C ASP A 263 12.72 -36.40 23.44
N GLY A 264 12.77 -37.70 23.32
CA GLY A 264 13.59 -38.60 24.17
C GLY A 264 15.08 -38.57 23.87
N GLY A 265 15.54 -37.75 22.89
CA GLY A 265 16.95 -37.54 22.57
C GLY A 265 17.73 -38.82 22.39
N GLY A 266 17.38 -39.64 21.42
CA GLY A 266 18.18 -40.79 20.89
C GLY A 266 19.24 -41.37 21.83
N ARG A 267 18.88 -41.86 22.99
CA ARG A 267 19.75 -42.72 23.82
C ARG A 267 19.77 -44.15 23.32
#